data_1e4b4bb14c683bb7c8ddc4832fe1c002
#
_entry.id   1e4b4bb14c683bb7c8ddc4832fe1c002
#
_cell.length_a   1.000
_cell.length_b   1.000
_cell.length_c   1.000
_cell.angle_alpha   90.00
_cell.angle_beta   90.00
_cell.angle_gamma   90.00
#
_symmetry.space_group_name_H-M   'P 1'
#
loop_
_entity.id
_entity.type
_entity.pdbx_description
1 polymer ?
#
loop_
_entity_poly.entity_id
_entity_poly.type
_entity_poly.pdbx_seq_one_letter_code
_entity_poly.pdbx_strand_id
1 'polypeptide(L)'
;MNISKIYALFNQHSSVSIDTRSIKPKDIFFAIKGPNFDGNNFALEAIKKGASYVISDNSTISKKSDKIIYVDNSIKALQKLANYHRRKLNTKIIAITGSNGKTTSKELILNVLKSKYKTTATKGNLNNHLGVPLSLLEINENTDFGIIEMGANHINEISQLCKIAEPNFGYITNFGNAHLEGFGSIEGVIKGKSELYNY
;
A
#
# COMPACT_ATOMS: atom_id res chain seq x y z
N MET A 1 -16.86 -10.05 3.32
CA MET A 1 -17.31 -9.61 1.97
C MET A 1 -16.29 -10.02 0.92
N ASN A 2 -16.71 -10.38 -0.32
CA ASN A 2 -15.79 -10.75 -1.40
C ASN A 2 -15.04 -9.52 -1.94
N ILE A 3 -13.73 -9.66 -2.21
CA ILE A 3 -12.87 -8.56 -2.69
C ILE A 3 -13.35 -7.95 -4.01
N SER A 4 -13.94 -8.75 -4.90
CA SER A 4 -14.50 -8.25 -6.16
C SER A 4 -15.60 -7.21 -5.97
N LYS A 5 -16.39 -7.30 -4.90
CA LYS A 5 -17.41 -6.30 -4.56
C LYS A 5 -16.78 -5.00 -4.07
N ILE A 6 -15.73 -5.08 -3.24
CA ILE A 6 -14.97 -3.89 -2.80
C ILE A 6 -14.28 -3.23 -4.00
N TYR A 7 -13.74 -4.04 -4.92
CA TYR A 7 -13.12 -3.53 -6.15
C TYR A 7 -14.13 -2.82 -7.08
N ALA A 8 -15.34 -3.37 -7.20
CA ALA A 8 -16.40 -2.71 -7.98
C ALA A 8 -16.77 -1.32 -7.41
N LEU A 9 -16.79 -1.19 -6.09
CA LEU A 9 -16.96 0.11 -5.45
C LEU A 9 -15.76 1.03 -5.71
N PHE A 10 -14.53 0.50 -5.55
CA PHE A 10 -13.31 1.27 -5.80
C PHE A 10 -13.27 1.88 -7.21
N ASN A 11 -13.68 1.14 -8.24
CA ASN A 11 -13.73 1.65 -9.62
C ASN A 11 -14.76 2.75 -9.86
N GLN A 12 -15.76 2.90 -8.97
CA GLN A 12 -16.78 3.94 -9.06
C GLN A 12 -16.45 5.18 -8.22
N HIS A 13 -15.37 5.12 -7.44
CA HIS A 13 -15.00 6.14 -6.46
C HIS A 13 -13.61 6.71 -6.73
N SER A 14 -13.31 7.86 -6.11
CA SER A 14 -12.13 8.65 -6.49
C SER A 14 -10.82 8.07 -6.01
N SER A 15 -10.79 7.59 -4.75
CA SER A 15 -9.56 7.10 -4.12
C SER A 15 -9.84 6.37 -2.81
N VAL A 16 -8.77 5.89 -2.18
CA VAL A 16 -8.78 5.23 -0.88
C VAL A 16 -8.04 6.11 0.13
N SER A 17 -8.60 6.26 1.33
CA SER A 17 -7.94 6.94 2.46
C SER A 17 -7.94 6.06 3.71
N ILE A 18 -6.90 6.20 4.53
CA ILE A 18 -6.79 5.63 5.88
C ILE A 18 -6.71 6.71 6.96
N ASP A 19 -6.79 7.99 6.57
CA ASP A 19 -6.69 9.16 7.46
C ASP A 19 -7.88 10.09 7.23
N THR A 20 -8.72 10.29 8.26
CA THR A 20 -9.92 11.14 8.18
C THR A 20 -9.61 12.61 7.95
N ARG A 21 -8.36 13.06 8.17
CA ARG A 21 -7.92 14.44 7.91
C ARG A 21 -7.75 14.73 6.43
N SER A 22 -7.49 13.69 5.63
CA SER A 22 -7.21 13.78 4.19
C SER A 22 -8.35 13.28 3.31
N ILE A 23 -9.52 12.95 3.88
CA ILE A 23 -10.68 12.46 3.12
C ILE A 23 -11.14 13.50 2.11
N LYS A 24 -11.32 13.02 0.88
CA LYS A 24 -11.93 13.77 -0.22
C LYS A 24 -13.34 13.24 -0.50
N PRO A 25 -14.22 14.04 -1.09
CA PRO A 25 -15.53 13.55 -1.55
C PRO A 25 -15.39 12.32 -2.44
N LYS A 26 -16.20 11.32 -2.17
CA LYS A 26 -16.22 10.01 -2.86
C LYS A 26 -15.06 9.06 -2.52
N ASP A 27 -14.22 9.34 -1.52
CA ASP A 27 -13.23 8.36 -1.06
C ASP A 27 -13.89 7.13 -0.43
N ILE A 28 -13.16 6.02 -0.45
CA ILE A 28 -13.41 4.85 0.39
C ILE A 28 -12.45 4.93 1.57
N PHE A 29 -12.97 5.07 2.77
CA PHE A 29 -12.15 5.10 3.98
C PHE A 29 -11.93 3.69 4.54
N PHE A 30 -10.68 3.29 4.75
CA PHE A 30 -10.35 2.06 5.46
C PHE A 30 -10.07 2.38 6.93
N ALA A 31 -10.93 1.91 7.81
CA ALA A 31 -10.80 2.07 9.26
C ALA A 31 -9.75 1.10 9.81
N ILE A 32 -8.49 1.53 9.75
CA ILE A 32 -7.34 0.71 10.16
C ILE A 32 -7.18 0.78 11.69
N LYS A 33 -6.97 -0.38 12.31
CA LYS A 33 -6.63 -0.49 13.71
C LYS A 33 -5.14 -0.79 13.88
N GLY A 34 -4.45 0.03 14.66
CA GLY A 34 -3.06 -0.14 15.06
C GLY A 34 -2.92 -0.30 16.59
N PRO A 35 -1.70 -0.45 17.11
CA PRO A 35 -1.46 -0.64 18.56
C PRO A 35 -2.03 0.48 19.44
N ASN A 36 -1.89 1.73 18.99
CA ASN A 36 -2.26 2.93 19.77
C ASN A 36 -3.41 3.73 19.14
N PHE A 37 -4.06 3.20 18.09
CA PHE A 37 -5.05 3.93 17.32
C PHE A 37 -6.09 2.95 16.76
N ASP A 38 -7.37 3.32 16.85
CA ASP A 38 -8.45 2.56 16.25
C ASP A 38 -9.24 3.45 15.27
N GLY A 39 -9.02 3.24 13.97
CA GLY A 39 -9.70 3.95 12.89
C GLY A 39 -11.23 3.74 12.88
N ASN A 40 -11.72 2.65 13.51
CA ASN A 40 -13.16 2.38 13.59
C ASN A 40 -13.90 3.47 14.38
N ASN A 41 -13.25 4.12 15.33
CA ASN A 41 -13.83 5.23 16.09
C ASN A 41 -14.18 6.44 15.22
N PHE A 42 -13.57 6.56 14.05
CA PHE A 42 -13.74 7.66 13.09
C PHE A 42 -14.63 7.31 11.90
N ALA A 43 -15.24 6.11 11.88
CA ALA A 43 -16.02 5.63 10.74
C ALA A 43 -17.19 6.58 10.37
N LEU A 44 -17.96 7.04 11.35
CA LEU A 44 -19.06 7.97 11.14
C LEU A 44 -18.59 9.38 10.77
N GLU A 45 -17.46 9.81 11.33
CA GLU A 45 -16.82 11.09 10.97
C GLU A 45 -16.35 11.04 9.51
N ALA A 46 -15.75 9.93 9.07
CA ALA A 46 -15.34 9.75 7.67
C ALA A 46 -16.51 9.94 6.69
N ILE A 47 -17.69 9.37 7.01
CA ILE A 47 -18.89 9.57 6.19
C ILE A 47 -19.32 11.05 6.17
N LYS A 48 -19.32 11.72 7.33
CA LYS A 48 -19.66 13.15 7.43
C LYS A 48 -18.70 14.02 6.61
N LYS A 49 -17.42 13.64 6.51
CA LYS A 49 -16.40 14.32 5.71
C LYS A 49 -16.47 14.00 4.22
N GLY A 50 -17.38 13.15 3.77
CA GLY A 50 -17.63 12.89 2.36
C GLY A 50 -17.16 11.54 1.86
N ALA A 51 -16.66 10.64 2.72
CA ALA A 51 -16.40 9.27 2.32
C ALA A 51 -17.70 8.61 1.84
N SER A 52 -17.65 7.97 0.67
CA SER A 52 -18.79 7.24 0.12
C SER A 52 -19.05 5.95 0.87
N TYR A 53 -17.98 5.27 1.23
CA TYR A 53 -18.00 4.02 2.00
C TYR A 53 -16.88 3.99 3.03
N VAL A 54 -17.11 3.20 4.07
CA VAL A 54 -16.12 2.87 5.09
C VAL A 54 -15.94 1.36 5.14
N ILE A 55 -14.72 0.88 5.07
CA ILE A 55 -14.37 -0.54 5.28
C ILE A 55 -13.92 -0.68 6.74
N SER A 56 -14.61 -1.48 7.51
CA SER A 56 -14.43 -1.59 8.96
C SER A 56 -14.39 -3.05 9.40
N ASP A 57 -13.51 -3.41 10.34
CA ASP A 57 -13.47 -4.70 11.00
C ASP A 57 -14.21 -4.72 12.36
N ASN A 58 -15.00 -3.68 12.64
CA ASN A 58 -15.86 -3.60 13.80
C ASN A 58 -17.32 -3.86 13.41
N SER A 59 -17.86 -5.03 13.80
CA SER A 59 -19.22 -5.45 13.49
C SER A 59 -20.30 -4.57 14.13
N THR A 60 -20.03 -3.92 15.27
CA THR A 60 -20.97 -3.01 15.93
C THR A 60 -21.09 -1.70 15.16
N ILE A 61 -19.97 -1.15 14.70
CA ILE A 61 -19.96 0.09 13.92
C ILE A 61 -20.61 -0.12 12.55
N SER A 62 -20.41 -1.28 11.92
CA SER A 62 -20.97 -1.58 10.60
C SER A 62 -22.51 -1.59 10.57
N LYS A 63 -23.15 -1.83 11.72
CA LYS A 63 -24.61 -1.78 11.85
C LYS A 63 -25.18 -0.35 11.93
N LYS A 64 -24.33 0.67 12.08
CA LYS A 64 -24.77 2.06 12.27
C LYS A 64 -25.07 2.80 10.96
N SER A 65 -24.63 2.26 9.82
CA SER A 65 -24.88 2.85 8.50
C SER A 65 -24.65 1.84 7.39
N ASP A 66 -25.49 1.84 6.36
CA ASP A 66 -25.35 1.01 5.15
C ASP A 66 -24.10 1.37 4.33
N LYS A 67 -23.49 2.53 4.60
CA LYS A 67 -22.22 2.94 4.02
C LYS A 67 -21.01 2.28 4.69
N ILE A 68 -21.19 1.59 5.81
CA ILE A 68 -20.09 0.92 6.53
C ILE A 68 -20.12 -0.57 6.21
N ILE A 69 -19.11 -1.02 5.51
CA ILE A 69 -18.97 -2.40 5.05
C ILE A 69 -18.09 -3.16 6.03
N TYR A 70 -18.66 -4.23 6.60
CA TYR A 70 -17.90 -5.12 7.48
C TYR A 70 -16.96 -6.04 6.71
N VAL A 71 -15.75 -6.18 7.23
CA VAL A 71 -14.72 -7.15 6.83
C VAL A 71 -14.07 -7.76 8.07
N ASP A 72 -13.52 -8.97 7.98
CA ASP A 72 -12.86 -9.62 9.12
C ASP A 72 -11.57 -8.91 9.57
N ASN A 73 -10.88 -8.23 8.65
CA ASN A 73 -9.67 -7.45 8.93
C ASN A 73 -9.49 -6.37 7.85
N SER A 74 -9.51 -5.12 8.27
CA SER A 74 -9.43 -3.95 7.37
C SER A 74 -8.08 -3.82 6.68
N ILE A 75 -6.96 -4.18 7.35
CA ILE A 75 -5.62 -4.18 6.76
C ILE A 75 -5.54 -5.22 5.64
N LYS A 76 -5.95 -6.47 5.92
CA LYS A 76 -5.96 -7.52 4.90
C LYS A 76 -6.89 -7.21 3.75
N ALA A 77 -8.02 -6.53 4.00
CA ALA A 77 -8.93 -6.10 2.95
C ALA A 77 -8.28 -5.05 2.03
N LEU A 78 -7.56 -4.06 2.60
CA LEU A 78 -6.80 -3.08 1.84
C LEU A 78 -5.71 -3.75 0.97
N GLN A 79 -4.93 -4.65 1.55
CA GLN A 79 -3.87 -5.38 0.85
C GLN A 79 -4.43 -6.25 -0.29
N LYS A 80 -5.53 -6.97 -0.04
CA LYS A 80 -6.21 -7.78 -1.06
C LYS A 80 -6.79 -6.91 -2.17
N LEU A 81 -7.36 -5.74 -1.84
CA LEU A 81 -7.86 -4.79 -2.83
C LEU A 81 -6.74 -4.31 -3.74
N ALA A 82 -5.61 -3.90 -3.16
CA ALA A 82 -4.46 -3.43 -3.90
C ALA A 82 -3.85 -4.52 -4.81
N ASN A 83 -3.71 -5.75 -4.31
CA ASN A 83 -3.22 -6.87 -5.11
C ASN A 83 -4.22 -7.24 -6.23
N TYR A 84 -5.52 -7.24 -5.95
CA TYR A 84 -6.53 -7.48 -6.96
C TYR A 84 -6.50 -6.40 -8.05
N HIS A 85 -6.37 -5.12 -7.68
CA HIS A 85 -6.21 -4.01 -8.60
C HIS A 85 -4.94 -4.16 -9.43
N ARG A 86 -3.79 -4.46 -8.80
CA ARG A 86 -2.50 -4.73 -9.46
C ARG A 86 -2.64 -5.77 -10.60
N ARG A 87 -3.36 -6.84 -10.32
CA ARG A 87 -3.57 -7.94 -11.30
C ARG A 87 -4.50 -7.57 -12.47
N LYS A 88 -5.30 -6.51 -12.33
CA LYS A 88 -6.18 -6.00 -13.40
C LYS A 88 -5.47 -5.06 -14.36
N LEU A 89 -4.28 -4.59 -13.99
CA LEU A 89 -3.50 -3.63 -14.77
C LEU A 89 -2.33 -4.31 -15.48
N ASN A 90 -2.02 -3.81 -16.68
CA ASN A 90 -0.83 -4.22 -17.45
C ASN A 90 0.45 -3.46 -17.05
N THR A 91 0.36 -2.57 -16.08
CA THR A 91 1.46 -1.76 -15.55
C THR A 91 2.65 -2.63 -15.13
N LYS A 92 3.86 -2.27 -15.53
CA LYS A 92 5.09 -2.91 -15.05
C LYS A 92 5.49 -2.32 -13.71
N ILE A 93 5.68 -3.16 -12.69
CA ILE A 93 6.07 -2.74 -11.35
C ILE A 93 7.57 -2.92 -11.15
N ILE A 94 8.24 -1.84 -10.74
CA ILE A 94 9.63 -1.82 -10.29
C ILE A 94 9.60 -1.66 -8.78
N ALA A 95 10.03 -2.67 -8.04
CA ALA A 95 10.17 -2.62 -6.60
C ALA A 95 11.58 -2.16 -6.20
N ILE A 96 11.66 -1.24 -5.24
CA ILE A 96 12.94 -0.71 -4.74
C ILE A 96 13.02 -0.93 -3.24
N THR A 97 14.08 -1.58 -2.78
CA THR A 97 14.40 -1.69 -1.34
C THR A 97 15.88 -1.37 -1.10
N GLY A 98 16.32 -1.48 0.13
CA GLY A 98 17.71 -1.25 0.57
C GLY A 98 17.76 -0.53 1.90
N SER A 99 18.94 -0.42 2.47
CA SER A 99 19.14 0.27 3.75
C SER A 99 19.03 1.78 3.56
N ASN A 100 19.76 2.35 2.61
CA ASN A 100 19.81 3.79 2.32
C ASN A 100 19.56 4.05 0.82
N GLY A 101 19.18 5.29 0.48
CA GLY A 101 19.08 5.74 -0.91
C GLY A 101 17.84 5.26 -1.67
N LYS A 102 16.90 4.55 -1.06
CA LYS A 102 15.66 4.07 -1.70
C LYS A 102 14.89 5.21 -2.38
N THR A 103 14.55 6.24 -1.64
CA THR A 103 13.78 7.39 -2.13
C THR A 103 14.54 8.15 -3.21
N THR A 104 15.85 8.36 -3.04
CA THR A 104 16.69 9.00 -4.07
C THR A 104 16.70 8.20 -5.36
N SER A 105 16.94 6.89 -5.27
CA SER A 105 16.93 5.99 -6.46
C SER A 105 15.56 5.97 -7.12
N LYS A 106 14.48 5.93 -6.32
CA LYS A 106 13.10 6.00 -6.79
C LYS A 106 12.87 7.26 -7.62
N GLU A 107 13.26 8.43 -7.10
CA GLU A 107 13.08 9.71 -7.80
C GLU A 107 13.94 9.81 -9.08
N LEU A 108 15.17 9.31 -9.05
CA LEU A 108 16.02 9.27 -10.26
C LEU A 108 15.40 8.39 -11.35
N ILE A 109 14.98 7.17 -11.00
CA ILE A 109 14.32 6.25 -11.95
C ILE A 109 13.01 6.85 -12.47
N LEU A 110 12.21 7.48 -11.57
CA LEU A 110 10.98 8.16 -11.94
C LEU A 110 11.23 9.26 -12.98
N ASN A 111 12.22 10.11 -12.76
CA ASN A 111 12.52 11.22 -13.68
C ASN A 111 13.01 10.71 -15.05
N VAL A 112 13.81 9.64 -15.09
CA VAL A 112 14.24 9.02 -16.33
C VAL A 112 13.05 8.41 -17.08
N LEU A 113 12.23 7.60 -16.40
CA LEU A 113 11.10 6.93 -17.05
C LEU A 113 10.02 7.90 -17.52
N LYS A 114 9.75 8.96 -16.76
CA LYS A 114 8.76 9.99 -17.14
C LYS A 114 9.09 10.71 -18.45
N SER A 115 10.33 10.69 -18.91
CA SER A 115 10.69 11.28 -20.21
C SER A 115 10.02 10.58 -21.39
N LYS A 116 9.60 9.31 -21.21
CA LYS A 116 9.01 8.50 -22.28
C LYS A 116 7.73 7.77 -21.87
N TYR A 117 7.53 7.47 -20.59
CA TYR A 117 6.46 6.60 -20.10
C TYR A 117 5.58 7.32 -19.07
N LYS A 118 4.30 6.99 -19.04
CA LYS A 118 3.41 7.39 -17.94
C LYS A 118 3.78 6.59 -16.69
N THR A 119 4.43 7.24 -15.73
CA THR A 119 5.03 6.57 -14.57
C THR A 119 4.47 7.15 -13.28
N THR A 120 4.08 6.27 -12.37
CA THR A 120 3.64 6.57 -11.00
C THR A 120 4.65 6.01 -10.01
N ALA A 121 4.89 6.68 -8.90
CA ALA A 121 5.81 6.21 -7.86
C ALA A 121 5.24 6.41 -6.46
N THR A 122 5.71 5.60 -5.50
CA THR A 122 5.43 5.76 -4.07
C THR A 122 5.65 7.21 -3.63
N LYS A 123 4.65 7.82 -3.02
CA LYS A 123 4.72 9.16 -2.45
C LYS A 123 5.25 9.12 -1.03
N GLY A 124 6.14 10.06 -0.70
CA GLY A 124 6.71 10.16 0.65
C GLY A 124 7.33 8.84 1.11
N ASN A 125 6.93 8.40 2.30
CA ASN A 125 7.39 7.18 2.95
C ASN A 125 6.34 6.06 2.98
N LEU A 126 5.42 6.01 2.00
CA LEU A 126 4.39 4.98 1.89
C LEU A 126 4.97 3.63 1.43
N ASN A 127 5.92 3.09 2.18
CA ASN A 127 6.75 1.95 1.82
C ASN A 127 6.57 0.69 2.69
N ASN A 128 5.57 0.70 3.58
CA ASN A 128 5.26 -0.40 4.50
C ASN A 128 3.99 -1.17 4.07
N HIS A 129 3.52 -2.08 4.93
CA HIS A 129 2.35 -2.93 4.71
C HIS A 129 0.99 -2.20 4.53
N LEU A 130 0.93 -0.88 4.79
CA LEU A 130 -0.19 0.00 4.47
C LEU A 130 0.12 0.91 3.28
N GLY A 131 1.33 1.44 3.22
CA GLY A 131 1.76 2.39 2.20
C GLY A 131 1.89 1.77 0.81
N VAL A 132 2.44 0.56 0.71
CA VAL A 132 2.54 -0.16 -0.57
C VAL A 132 1.16 -0.41 -1.19
N PRO A 133 0.15 -0.92 -0.45
CA PRO A 133 -1.22 -0.98 -0.97
C PRO A 133 -1.76 0.35 -1.48
N LEU A 134 -1.58 1.43 -0.73
CA LEU A 134 -2.05 2.76 -1.13
C LEU A 134 -1.35 3.25 -2.41
N SER A 135 -0.04 3.02 -2.52
CA SER A 135 0.73 3.35 -3.73
C SER A 135 0.25 2.59 -4.96
N LEU A 136 -0.11 1.31 -4.81
CA LEU A 136 -0.66 0.51 -5.90
C LEU A 136 -2.04 0.98 -6.35
N LEU A 137 -2.90 1.41 -5.42
CA LEU A 137 -4.25 1.90 -5.73
C LEU A 137 -4.26 3.29 -6.40
N GLU A 138 -3.13 3.99 -6.44
CA GLU A 138 -2.96 5.21 -7.25
C GLU A 138 -2.63 4.93 -8.73
N ILE A 139 -2.23 3.70 -9.06
CA ILE A 139 -1.93 3.29 -10.44
C ILE A 139 -3.26 3.13 -11.19
N ASN A 140 -3.30 3.52 -12.45
CA ASN A 140 -4.47 3.37 -13.31
C ASN A 140 -4.10 2.71 -14.65
N GLU A 141 -5.08 2.45 -15.49
CA GLU A 141 -4.93 1.78 -16.79
C GLU A 141 -4.00 2.50 -17.78
N ASN A 142 -3.78 3.81 -17.58
CA ASN A 142 -2.87 4.61 -18.42
C ASN A 142 -1.44 4.61 -17.88
N THR A 143 -1.13 3.92 -16.79
CA THR A 143 0.21 3.89 -16.18
C THR A 143 1.04 2.77 -16.79
N ASP A 144 2.16 3.10 -17.44
CA ASP A 144 3.09 2.12 -18.04
C ASP A 144 3.96 1.49 -16.96
N PHE A 145 4.51 2.32 -16.03
CA PHE A 145 5.37 1.87 -14.94
C PHE A 145 4.91 2.39 -13.58
N GLY A 146 4.92 1.50 -12.60
CA GLY A 146 4.76 1.83 -11.17
C GLY A 146 6.06 1.57 -10.43
N ILE A 147 6.60 2.56 -9.71
CA ILE A 147 7.81 2.42 -8.91
C ILE A 147 7.38 2.34 -7.45
N ILE A 148 7.54 1.18 -6.84
CA ILE A 148 7.08 0.90 -5.48
C ILE A 148 8.27 0.78 -4.54
N GLU A 149 8.41 1.75 -3.64
CA GLU A 149 9.39 1.69 -2.57
C GLU A 149 8.94 0.72 -1.49
N MET A 150 9.82 -0.18 -1.05
CA MET A 150 9.58 -1.19 -0.03
C MET A 150 10.54 -1.04 1.14
N GLY A 151 10.02 -0.64 2.30
CA GLY A 151 10.74 -0.56 3.56
C GLY A 151 10.51 -1.83 4.40
N ALA A 152 11.53 -2.25 5.14
CA ALA A 152 11.42 -3.34 6.09
C ALA A 152 12.35 -3.12 7.29
N ASN A 153 11.87 -3.52 8.44
CA ASN A 153 12.60 -3.55 9.72
C ASN A 153 12.87 -4.99 10.19
N HIS A 154 12.14 -5.98 9.67
CA HIS A 154 12.23 -7.39 10.04
C HIS A 154 12.30 -8.30 8.82
N ILE A 155 12.79 -9.52 9.03
CA ILE A 155 12.75 -10.60 8.03
C ILE A 155 11.28 -10.93 7.68
N ASN A 156 11.02 -11.33 6.44
CA ASN A 156 9.74 -11.62 5.82
C ASN A 156 8.87 -10.39 5.46
N GLU A 157 9.24 -9.17 5.82
CA GLU A 157 8.44 -7.99 5.46
C GLU A 157 8.53 -7.68 3.96
N ILE A 158 9.73 -7.72 3.35
CA ILE A 158 9.88 -7.52 1.88
C ILE A 158 9.12 -8.61 1.11
N SER A 159 9.22 -9.86 1.52
CA SER A 159 8.47 -10.96 0.90
C SER A 159 6.96 -10.72 0.93
N GLN A 160 6.42 -10.21 2.06
CA GLN A 160 5.01 -9.86 2.17
C GLN A 160 4.61 -8.71 1.23
N LEU A 161 5.45 -7.66 1.14
CA LEU A 161 5.21 -6.54 0.23
C LEU A 161 5.28 -6.97 -1.24
N CYS A 162 6.20 -7.87 -1.60
CA CYS A 162 6.28 -8.48 -2.92
C CYS A 162 5.00 -9.24 -3.29
N LYS A 163 4.45 -10.04 -2.35
CA LYS A 163 3.18 -10.75 -2.57
C LYS A 163 1.99 -9.81 -2.82
N ILE A 164 2.05 -8.58 -2.30
CA ILE A 164 1.02 -7.56 -2.55
C ILE A 164 1.25 -6.88 -3.91
N ALA A 165 2.48 -6.47 -4.19
CA ALA A 165 2.82 -5.67 -5.36
C ALA A 165 3.08 -6.48 -6.63
N GLU A 166 3.46 -7.74 -6.51
CA GLU A 166 3.84 -8.64 -7.63
C GLU A 166 4.77 -7.92 -8.64
N PRO A 167 5.99 -7.53 -8.19
CA PRO A 167 6.89 -6.74 -9.02
C PRO A 167 7.41 -7.54 -10.22
N ASN A 168 7.62 -6.83 -11.34
CA ASN A 168 8.25 -7.37 -12.55
C ASN A 168 9.78 -7.19 -12.51
N PHE A 169 10.25 -6.17 -11.78
CA PHE A 169 11.66 -5.83 -11.62
C PHE A 169 11.94 -5.47 -10.18
N GLY A 170 13.12 -5.83 -9.69
CA GLY A 170 13.59 -5.52 -8.35
C GLY A 170 14.93 -4.80 -8.36
N TYR A 171 15.11 -3.81 -7.48
CA TYR A 171 16.36 -3.11 -7.26
C TYR A 171 16.65 -2.97 -5.77
N ILE A 172 17.81 -3.44 -5.35
CA ILE A 172 18.32 -3.26 -3.98
C ILE A 172 19.43 -2.22 -4.03
N THR A 173 19.25 -1.08 -3.37
CA THR A 173 20.22 0.03 -3.41
C THR A 173 21.53 -0.33 -2.72
N ASN A 174 21.46 -0.85 -1.52
CA ASN A 174 22.60 -1.32 -0.73
C ASN A 174 22.16 -2.11 0.51
N PHE A 175 23.13 -2.77 1.14
CA PHE A 175 23.04 -3.41 2.44
C PHE A 175 23.93 -2.64 3.42
N GLY A 176 23.33 -1.83 4.30
CA GLY A 176 24.01 -1.05 5.32
C GLY A 176 23.48 -1.34 6.72
N ASN A 177 24.11 -0.79 7.73
CA ASN A 177 23.75 -0.96 9.15
C ASN A 177 22.47 -0.17 9.50
N ALA A 178 21.33 -0.57 8.93
CA ALA A 178 20.02 0.04 9.21
C ALA A 178 19.09 -0.98 9.83
N HIS A 179 18.32 -0.55 10.83
CA HIS A 179 17.31 -1.39 11.51
C HIS A 179 17.88 -2.68 12.12
N LEU A 180 19.10 -2.63 12.68
CA LEU A 180 19.77 -3.78 13.29
C LEU A 180 18.96 -4.35 14.47
N GLU A 181 18.20 -3.52 15.19
CA GLU A 181 17.31 -3.97 16.27
C GLU A 181 16.27 -4.99 15.78
N GLY A 182 15.75 -4.82 14.56
CA GLY A 182 14.76 -5.72 13.99
C GLY A 182 15.34 -6.88 13.18
N PHE A 183 16.48 -6.67 12.51
CA PHE A 183 17.15 -7.70 11.71
C PHE A 183 18.17 -8.52 12.50
N GLY A 184 18.60 -8.05 13.68
CA GLY A 184 19.58 -8.71 14.56
C GLY A 184 21.04 -8.53 14.15
N SER A 185 21.35 -8.52 12.87
CA SER A 185 22.73 -8.39 12.34
C SER A 185 22.72 -7.87 10.90
N ILE A 186 23.92 -7.59 10.35
CA ILE A 186 24.07 -7.23 8.93
C ILE A 186 23.67 -8.40 8.00
N GLU A 187 23.93 -9.64 8.39
CA GLU A 187 23.48 -10.83 7.67
C GLU A 187 21.95 -10.91 7.65
N GLY A 188 21.28 -10.53 8.75
CA GLY A 188 19.84 -10.39 8.82
C GLY A 188 19.31 -9.30 7.87
N VAL A 189 20.00 -8.17 7.77
CA VAL A 189 19.66 -7.10 6.79
C VAL A 189 19.80 -7.62 5.36
N ILE A 190 20.93 -8.30 5.05
CA ILE A 190 21.16 -8.89 3.73
C ILE A 190 20.04 -9.89 3.41
N LYS A 191 19.74 -10.83 4.32
CA LYS A 191 18.69 -11.83 4.16
C LYS A 191 17.32 -11.19 3.92
N GLY A 192 16.92 -10.23 4.75
CA GLY A 192 15.61 -9.60 4.64
C GLY A 192 15.44 -8.75 3.38
N LYS A 193 16.48 -8.01 2.96
CA LYS A 193 16.41 -7.22 1.70
C LYS A 193 16.46 -8.11 0.47
N SER A 194 17.25 -9.21 0.51
CA SER A 194 17.36 -10.18 -0.59
C SER A 194 16.06 -10.95 -0.85
N GLU A 195 15.07 -10.90 0.04
CA GLU A 195 13.74 -11.43 -0.20
C GLU A 195 13.10 -10.87 -1.49
N LEU A 196 13.51 -9.67 -1.92
CA LEU A 196 13.08 -9.08 -3.19
C LEU A 196 13.53 -9.89 -4.41
N TYR A 197 14.73 -10.46 -4.36
CA TYR A 197 15.28 -11.25 -5.47
C TYR A 197 14.90 -12.73 -5.38
N ASN A 198 14.43 -13.16 -4.20
CA ASN A 198 13.95 -14.52 -3.98
C ASN A 198 12.46 -14.68 -4.34
N TYR A 199 11.79 -13.58 -4.66
CA TYR A 199 10.39 -13.55 -5.09
C TYR A 199 10.28 -13.82 -6.59
#